data_6c6f00f91fa7a5c5f0721a19fa0b3e24
#
_entry.id   6c6f00f91fa7a5c5f0721a19fa0b3e24
#
_cell.length_a   1.000
_cell.length_b   1.000
_cell.length_c   1.000
_cell.angle_alpha   90.00
_cell.angle_beta   90.00
_cell.angle_gamma   90.00
#
_symmetry.space_group_name_H-M   'P 1'
#
loop_
_entity.id
_entity.type
_entity.pdbx_description
1 polymer ?
#
loop_
_entity_poly.entity_id
_entity_poly.type
_entity_poly.pdbx_seq_one_letter_code
_entity_poly.pdbx_strand_id
1 'polypeptide(L)'
;MAIPRCSLCPRSCRVPRADDAPSAGVCGMPAMPVVARAALHVGEEPCISGTRGSGTVFFSGCSLGCVFCQNHPISHERFGETVSIRRLAEIFWELEAQGAHNINLVNPTHYAAAIRQALRLYRPAIPVVYNSSGYERVETLRALEGLVDIYLPDLKYVHEEPAAA
;
A
#
# COMPACT_ATOMS: atom_id res chain seq x y z
N MET A 1 -8.17 -9.54 11.63
CA MET A 1 -8.88 -8.38 11.03
C MET A 1 -9.69 -8.79 9.80
N ALA A 2 -10.41 -9.90 9.81
CA ALA A 2 -11.17 -10.37 8.66
C ALA A 2 -12.12 -9.28 8.10
N ILE A 3 -12.25 -9.21 6.78
CA ILE A 3 -13.15 -8.28 6.10
C ILE A 3 -14.28 -9.10 5.46
N PRO A 4 -15.53 -9.03 5.99
CA PRO A 4 -16.63 -9.87 5.50
C PRO A 4 -17.02 -9.58 4.04
N ARG A 5 -16.94 -8.33 3.62
CA ARG A 5 -17.30 -7.87 2.26
C ARG A 5 -16.35 -6.75 1.82
N CYS A 6 -15.33 -7.10 1.03
CA CYS A 6 -14.29 -6.16 0.63
C CYS A 6 -14.80 -5.12 -0.37
N SER A 7 -14.64 -3.83 -0.01
CA SER A 7 -14.94 -2.67 -0.86
C SER A 7 -13.89 -1.56 -0.69
N LEU A 8 -12.63 -1.92 -0.39
CA LEU A 8 -11.55 -0.96 -0.12
C LEU A 8 -11.09 -0.20 -1.37
N CYS A 9 -11.27 -0.77 -2.56
CA CYS A 9 -10.90 -0.15 -3.83
C CYS A 9 -12.10 -0.12 -4.80
N PRO A 10 -12.02 0.59 -5.94
CA PRO A 10 -13.12 0.69 -6.91
C PRO A 10 -13.58 -0.64 -7.49
N ARG A 11 -12.76 -1.71 -7.46
CA ARG A 11 -13.17 -3.07 -7.86
C ARG A 11 -14.38 -3.57 -7.09
N SER A 12 -14.54 -3.14 -5.84
CA SER A 12 -15.71 -3.47 -4.99
C SER A 12 -16.12 -4.94 -5.05
N CYS A 13 -15.15 -5.84 -4.95
CA CYS A 13 -15.34 -7.28 -5.16
C CYS A 13 -16.39 -7.91 -4.24
N ARG A 14 -16.64 -7.32 -3.07
CA ARG A 14 -17.62 -7.78 -2.06
C ARG A 14 -17.39 -9.21 -1.58
N VAL A 15 -16.19 -9.75 -1.80
CA VAL A 15 -15.78 -11.07 -1.31
C VAL A 15 -15.28 -10.97 0.14
N PRO A 16 -15.38 -12.05 0.92
CA PRO A 16 -14.72 -12.10 2.22
C PRO A 16 -13.19 -12.17 2.04
N ARG A 17 -12.48 -11.54 2.96
CA ARG A 17 -11.02 -11.66 3.09
C ARG A 17 -10.71 -12.14 4.49
N ALA A 18 -10.17 -13.35 4.59
CA ALA A 18 -9.64 -13.90 5.84
C ALA A 18 -8.33 -13.19 6.21
N ASP A 19 -7.86 -13.40 7.43
CA ASP A 19 -6.67 -12.72 7.94
C ASP A 19 -5.41 -13.09 7.14
N ASP A 20 -5.20 -14.36 6.86
CA ASP A 20 -3.96 -14.93 6.32
C ASP A 20 -4.13 -15.79 5.06
N ALA A 21 -5.37 -15.98 4.59
CA ALA A 21 -5.65 -16.79 3.41
C ALA A 21 -5.95 -15.92 2.17
N PRO A 22 -5.51 -16.34 0.98
CA PRO A 22 -5.85 -15.68 -0.29
C PRO A 22 -7.36 -15.50 -0.45
N SER A 23 -7.78 -14.40 -1.06
CA SER A 23 -9.19 -14.12 -1.33
C SER A 23 -9.54 -14.29 -2.81
N ALA A 24 -10.84 -14.49 -3.10
CA ALA A 24 -11.36 -14.50 -4.46
C ALA A 24 -11.48 -13.10 -5.09
N GLY A 25 -11.02 -12.05 -4.42
CA GLY A 25 -10.99 -10.69 -4.97
C GLY A 25 -9.94 -10.51 -6.06
N VAL A 26 -10.06 -9.46 -6.87
CA VAL A 26 -9.12 -9.15 -7.97
C VAL A 26 -7.66 -9.10 -7.51
N CYS A 27 -7.36 -8.47 -6.36
CA CYS A 27 -6.02 -8.46 -5.81
C CYS A 27 -5.54 -9.82 -5.29
N GLY A 28 -6.47 -10.74 -4.98
CA GLY A 28 -6.19 -12.08 -4.46
C GLY A 28 -5.65 -12.12 -3.03
N MET A 29 -5.59 -11.00 -2.33
CA MET A 29 -4.82 -10.85 -1.09
C MET A 29 -5.65 -11.09 0.18
N PRO A 30 -5.03 -11.55 1.29
CA PRO A 30 -5.64 -11.65 2.61
C PRO A 30 -5.93 -10.26 3.21
N ALA A 31 -6.65 -10.22 4.34
CA ALA A 31 -6.94 -8.98 5.05
C ALA A 31 -5.71 -8.41 5.78
N MET A 32 -4.83 -9.30 6.30
CA MET A 32 -3.53 -8.88 6.85
C MET A 32 -2.57 -8.50 5.73
N PRO A 33 -1.71 -7.49 5.95
CA PRO A 33 -0.78 -7.05 4.93
C PRO A 33 0.24 -8.12 4.55
N VAL A 34 0.48 -8.27 3.25
CA VAL A 34 1.63 -9.01 2.74
C VAL A 34 2.65 -7.99 2.28
N VAL A 35 3.83 -8.04 2.88
CA VAL A 35 4.94 -7.12 2.61
C VAL A 35 6.00 -7.86 1.81
N ALA A 36 6.28 -7.38 0.62
CA ALA A 36 7.33 -7.92 -0.24
C ALA A 36 8.71 -7.43 0.17
N ARG A 37 8.79 -6.17 0.60
CA ARG A 37 10.03 -5.54 1.04
C ARG A 37 9.72 -4.35 1.94
N ALA A 38 10.57 -4.15 2.96
CA ALA A 38 10.61 -2.92 3.75
C ALA A 38 12.09 -2.54 3.94
N ALA A 39 12.50 -1.39 3.39
CA ALA A 39 13.89 -0.93 3.44
C ALA A 39 14.01 0.54 3.06
N LEU A 40 15.16 1.15 3.37
CA LEU A 40 15.52 2.44 2.77
C LEU A 40 15.64 2.29 1.24
N HIS A 41 15.02 3.19 0.50
CA HIS A 41 14.97 3.21 -0.95
C HIS A 41 15.30 4.60 -1.48
N VAL A 42 16.22 4.67 -2.46
CA VAL A 42 16.71 5.93 -3.04
C VAL A 42 16.23 6.13 -4.48
N GLY A 43 15.38 5.25 -4.96
CA GLY A 43 14.87 5.26 -6.35
C GLY A 43 13.50 5.92 -6.52
N GLU A 44 12.95 6.57 -5.50
CA GLU A 44 11.74 7.40 -5.62
C GLU A 44 12.12 8.80 -6.16
N GLU A 45 11.12 9.65 -6.40
CA GLU A 45 11.34 11.05 -6.79
C GLU A 45 12.33 11.74 -5.82
N PRO A 46 13.21 12.62 -6.31
CA PRO A 46 14.23 13.28 -5.48
C PRO A 46 13.65 14.01 -4.25
N CYS A 47 12.44 14.56 -4.35
CA CYS A 47 11.75 15.22 -3.23
C CYS A 47 11.22 14.22 -2.18
N ILE A 48 11.08 12.93 -2.52
CA ILE A 48 10.67 11.86 -1.61
C ILE A 48 11.90 11.16 -1.01
N SER A 49 12.84 10.74 -1.85
CA SER A 49 14.05 10.01 -1.43
C SER A 49 15.02 10.89 -0.64
N GLY A 50 15.19 12.15 -1.04
CA GLY A 50 16.20 13.04 -0.46
C GLY A 50 17.59 12.42 -0.45
N THR A 51 18.37 12.70 0.59
CA THR A 51 19.76 12.24 0.71
C THR A 51 19.92 10.94 1.49
N ARG A 52 18.94 10.54 2.31
CA ARG A 52 19.00 9.35 3.17
C ARG A 52 18.09 8.20 2.70
N GLY A 53 17.27 8.47 1.71
CA GLY A 53 16.29 7.52 1.21
C GLY A 53 14.92 7.62 1.92
N SER A 54 13.93 7.07 1.25
CA SER A 54 12.57 6.85 1.74
C SER A 54 12.49 5.51 2.47
N GLY A 55 11.83 5.45 3.60
CA GLY A 55 11.50 4.20 4.31
C GLY A 55 10.35 3.51 3.61
N THR A 56 10.65 2.76 2.55
CA THR A 56 9.65 2.24 1.61
C THR A 56 9.15 0.86 2.03
N VAL A 57 7.83 0.72 2.09
CA VAL A 57 7.13 -0.56 2.33
C VAL A 57 6.37 -0.94 1.06
N PHE A 58 6.83 -1.98 0.37
CA PHE A 58 6.19 -2.54 -0.83
C PHE A 58 5.16 -3.59 -0.42
N PHE A 59 3.90 -3.30 -0.70
CA PHE A 59 2.78 -4.23 -0.46
C PHE A 59 2.54 -5.12 -1.67
N SER A 60 2.31 -6.42 -1.40
CA SER A 60 2.04 -7.42 -2.42
C SER A 60 0.59 -7.44 -2.87
N GLY A 61 0.38 -7.90 -4.11
CA GLY A 61 -0.91 -7.85 -4.79
C GLY A 61 -1.22 -6.46 -5.35
N CYS A 62 -2.19 -6.36 -6.23
CA CYS A 62 -2.59 -5.08 -6.84
C CYS A 62 -4.07 -5.10 -7.23
N SER A 63 -4.76 -3.99 -6.99
CA SER A 63 -6.16 -3.81 -7.41
C SER A 63 -6.29 -3.47 -8.90
N LEU A 64 -5.21 -3.00 -9.55
CA LEU A 64 -5.19 -2.60 -10.95
C LEU A 64 -4.72 -3.72 -11.88
N GLY A 65 -3.56 -4.35 -11.62
CA GLY A 65 -3.06 -5.50 -12.37
C GLY A 65 -2.55 -5.16 -13.79
N CYS A 66 -1.83 -4.03 -13.95
CA CYS A 66 -1.31 -3.60 -15.24
C CYS A 66 -0.42 -4.65 -15.89
N VAL A 67 -0.64 -4.97 -17.16
CA VAL A 67 0.16 -5.95 -17.93
C VAL A 67 1.63 -5.56 -18.10
N PHE A 68 1.93 -4.27 -18.03
CA PHE A 68 3.28 -3.71 -18.14
C PHE A 68 3.93 -3.39 -16.77
N CYS A 69 3.43 -3.97 -15.68
CA CYS A 69 3.92 -3.66 -14.35
C CYS A 69 5.39 -4.04 -14.18
N GLN A 70 6.26 -3.06 -13.88
CA GLN A 70 7.68 -3.30 -13.60
C GLN A 70 7.91 -4.13 -12.32
N ASN A 71 6.93 -4.12 -11.39
CA ASN A 71 6.96 -4.87 -10.13
C ASN A 71 6.09 -6.14 -10.23
N HIS A 72 6.14 -6.85 -11.38
CA HIS A 72 5.32 -8.04 -11.65
C HIS A 72 5.36 -9.10 -10.55
N PRO A 73 6.54 -9.50 -9.98
CA PRO A 73 6.60 -10.49 -8.91
C PRO A 73 5.80 -10.08 -7.66
N ILE A 74 5.78 -8.79 -7.35
CA ILE A 74 5.05 -8.24 -6.19
C ILE A 74 3.55 -8.14 -6.50
N SER A 75 3.20 -7.57 -7.67
CA SER A 75 1.83 -7.22 -8.01
C SER A 75 0.98 -8.43 -8.49
N HIS A 76 1.57 -9.36 -9.24
CA HIS A 76 0.87 -10.51 -9.85
C HIS A 76 1.20 -11.84 -9.16
N GLU A 77 2.49 -12.10 -8.91
CA GLU A 77 2.92 -13.35 -8.26
C GLU A 77 2.76 -13.30 -6.74
N ARG A 78 2.47 -12.10 -6.19
CA ARG A 78 2.14 -11.87 -4.78
C ARG A 78 3.27 -12.29 -3.84
N PHE A 79 4.51 -12.15 -4.29
CA PHE A 79 5.71 -12.42 -3.48
C PHE A 79 5.71 -11.56 -2.22
N GLY A 80 6.00 -12.15 -1.07
CA GLY A 80 6.11 -11.46 0.21
C GLY A 80 5.62 -12.30 1.39
N GLU A 81 5.68 -11.71 2.57
CA GLU A 81 5.31 -12.35 3.84
C GLU A 81 4.12 -11.63 4.48
N THR A 82 3.18 -12.41 5.02
CA THR A 82 2.07 -11.85 5.79
C THR A 82 2.57 -11.33 7.13
N VAL A 83 2.25 -10.08 7.44
CA VAL A 83 2.63 -9.43 8.69
C VAL A 83 1.40 -9.05 9.52
N SER A 84 1.53 -9.12 10.85
CA SER A 84 0.49 -8.60 11.74
C SER A 84 0.45 -7.07 11.72
N ILE A 85 -0.67 -6.48 12.18
CA ILE A 85 -0.82 -5.02 12.33
C ILE A 85 0.28 -4.45 13.24
N ARG A 86 0.61 -5.16 14.33
CA ARG A 86 1.71 -4.78 15.23
C ARG A 86 3.05 -4.79 14.49
N ARG A 87 3.34 -5.87 13.73
CA ARG A 87 4.58 -5.98 12.98
C ARG A 87 4.71 -4.87 11.92
N LEU A 88 3.62 -4.50 11.26
CA LEU A 88 3.61 -3.38 10.32
C LEU A 88 3.94 -2.05 11.03
N ALA A 89 3.41 -1.83 12.22
CA ALA A 89 3.74 -0.66 13.03
C ALA A 89 5.20 -0.65 13.48
N GLU A 90 5.76 -1.81 13.84
CA GLU A 90 7.18 -1.98 14.18
C GLU A 90 8.08 -1.69 12.96
N ILE A 91 7.69 -2.11 11.76
CA ILE A 91 8.40 -1.80 10.50
C ILE A 91 8.48 -0.29 10.29
N PHE A 92 7.40 0.46 10.54
CA PHE A 92 7.42 1.92 10.43
C PHE A 92 8.43 2.55 11.40
N TRP A 93 8.44 2.07 12.65
CA TRP A 93 9.40 2.51 13.65
C TRP A 93 10.85 2.17 13.25
N GLU A 94 11.11 0.96 12.77
CA GLU A 94 12.44 0.52 12.34
C GLU A 94 12.99 1.37 11.19
N LEU A 95 12.14 1.70 10.20
CA LEU A 95 12.52 2.55 9.06
C LEU A 95 12.80 3.99 9.51
N GLU A 96 12.00 4.53 10.40
CA GLU A 96 12.25 5.84 10.99
C GLU A 96 13.55 5.86 11.81
N ALA A 97 13.78 4.84 12.63
CA ALA A 97 15.02 4.69 13.42
C ALA A 97 16.28 4.56 12.53
N GLN A 98 16.15 4.04 11.32
CA GLN A 98 17.22 4.01 10.30
C GLN A 98 17.50 5.38 9.66
N GLY A 99 16.72 6.41 10.01
CA GLY A 99 16.90 7.77 9.50
C GLY A 99 16.21 8.07 8.17
N ALA A 100 15.18 7.30 7.79
CA ALA A 100 14.37 7.57 6.62
C ALA A 100 13.81 9.01 6.62
N HIS A 101 13.67 9.63 5.46
CA HIS A 101 13.02 10.94 5.33
C HIS A 101 11.50 10.89 5.52
N ASN A 102 10.89 9.76 5.18
CA ASN A 102 9.45 9.51 5.27
C ASN A 102 9.18 8.01 5.34
N ILE A 103 7.94 7.61 5.63
CA ILE A 103 7.44 6.26 5.43
C ILE A 103 6.64 6.25 4.13
N ASN A 104 7.13 5.56 3.11
CA ASN A 104 6.49 5.48 1.80
C ASN A 104 5.76 4.14 1.62
N LEU A 105 4.45 4.20 1.55
CA LEU A 105 3.56 3.06 1.42
C LEU A 105 3.27 2.81 -0.07
N VAL A 106 3.95 1.84 -0.69
CA VAL A 106 3.83 1.57 -2.13
C VAL A 106 2.74 0.54 -2.40
N ASN A 107 1.77 0.93 -3.24
CA ASN A 107 0.58 0.16 -3.60
C ASN A 107 -0.28 -0.25 -2.39
N PRO A 108 -0.67 0.70 -1.54
CA PRO A 108 -1.29 0.45 -0.24
C PRO A 108 -2.81 0.25 -0.30
N THR A 109 -3.47 0.53 -1.43
CA THR A 109 -4.92 0.64 -1.63
C THR A 109 -5.73 -0.46 -0.97
N HIS A 110 -5.37 -1.71 -1.24
CA HIS A 110 -6.11 -2.89 -0.78
C HIS A 110 -5.79 -3.28 0.67
N TYR A 111 -4.86 -2.58 1.32
CA TYR A 111 -4.50 -2.70 2.73
C TYR A 111 -4.79 -1.45 3.56
N ALA A 112 -5.50 -0.47 3.02
CA ALA A 112 -5.78 0.80 3.70
C ALA A 112 -6.36 0.62 5.12
N ALA A 113 -7.22 -0.39 5.34
CA ALA A 113 -7.79 -0.67 6.66
C ALA A 113 -6.74 -1.17 7.66
N ALA A 114 -5.78 -2.01 7.22
CA ALA A 114 -4.68 -2.50 8.04
C ALA A 114 -3.66 -1.40 8.33
N ILE A 115 -3.30 -0.63 7.31
CA ILE A 115 -2.41 0.53 7.41
C ILE A 115 -2.95 1.53 8.42
N ARG A 116 -4.26 1.85 8.35
CA ARG A 116 -4.91 2.73 9.32
C ARG A 116 -4.75 2.24 10.76
N GLN A 117 -4.87 0.93 10.99
CA GLN A 117 -4.68 0.36 12.32
C GLN A 117 -3.22 0.42 12.76
N ALA A 118 -2.27 0.11 11.87
CA ALA A 118 -0.84 0.18 12.17
C ALA A 118 -0.40 1.63 12.51
N LEU A 119 -0.85 2.62 11.74
CA LEU A 119 -0.56 4.04 11.99
C LEU A 119 -1.21 4.59 13.27
N ARG A 120 -2.28 3.95 13.76
CA ARG A 120 -2.86 4.26 15.08
C ARG A 120 -2.09 3.61 16.23
N LEU A 121 -1.40 2.49 15.99
CA LEU A 121 -0.50 1.88 16.98
C LEU A 121 0.83 2.62 17.07
N TYR A 122 1.35 3.05 15.94
CA TYR A 122 2.58 3.84 15.84
C TYR A 122 2.44 4.90 14.75
N ARG A 123 2.41 6.16 15.14
CA ARG A 123 2.44 7.32 14.23
C ARG A 123 3.89 7.78 14.11
N PRO A 124 4.54 7.61 12.94
CA PRO A 124 5.89 8.15 12.71
C PRO A 124 5.93 9.67 12.92
N ALA A 125 7.05 10.19 13.41
CA ALA A 125 7.29 11.63 13.48
C ALA A 125 7.71 12.22 12.12
N ILE A 126 8.09 11.37 11.18
CA ILE A 126 8.38 11.70 9.78
C ILE A 126 7.12 11.56 8.91
N PRO A 127 7.03 12.26 7.76
CA PRO A 127 5.86 12.19 6.90
C PRO A 127 5.51 10.78 6.42
N VAL A 128 4.22 10.47 6.32
CA VAL A 128 3.70 9.25 5.71
C VAL A 128 3.23 9.55 4.30
N VAL A 129 3.83 8.88 3.32
CA VAL A 129 3.53 8.98 1.89
C VAL A 129 2.65 7.80 1.47
N TYR A 130 1.55 8.08 0.79
CA TYR A 130 0.65 7.09 0.19
C TYR A 130 0.88 7.08 -1.31
N ASN A 131 1.76 6.17 -1.77
CA ASN A 131 2.18 6.03 -3.16
C ASN A 131 1.31 4.97 -3.84
N SER A 132 0.41 5.39 -4.72
CA SER A 132 -0.63 4.54 -5.27
C SER A 132 -0.78 4.65 -6.79
N SER A 133 -1.50 3.70 -7.36
CA SER A 133 -1.84 3.70 -8.78
C SER A 133 -2.91 4.74 -9.17
N GLY A 134 -3.37 5.57 -8.25
CA GLY A 134 -4.45 6.52 -8.49
C GLY A 134 -5.85 5.89 -8.57
N TYR A 135 -5.98 4.56 -8.41
CA TYR A 135 -7.25 3.84 -8.49
C TYR A 135 -7.85 3.64 -7.09
N GLU A 136 -8.36 4.73 -6.51
CA GLU A 136 -8.79 4.81 -5.12
C GLU A 136 -10.30 5.09 -4.97
N ARG A 137 -10.85 4.68 -3.84
CA ARG A 137 -12.18 5.13 -3.40
C ARG A 137 -12.03 6.33 -2.46
N VAL A 138 -12.86 7.33 -2.65
CA VAL A 138 -12.87 8.53 -1.80
C VAL A 138 -13.09 8.18 -0.33
N GLU A 139 -14.00 7.22 -0.04
CA GLU A 139 -14.27 6.79 1.33
C GLU A 139 -13.05 6.14 1.99
N THR A 140 -12.25 5.41 1.20
CA THR A 140 -11.01 4.79 1.69
C THR A 140 -9.96 5.84 2.01
N LEU A 141 -9.81 6.86 1.15
CA LEU A 141 -8.89 7.98 1.41
C LEU A 141 -9.33 8.80 2.62
N ARG A 142 -10.63 9.11 2.75
CA ARG A 142 -11.17 9.80 3.94
C ARG A 142 -10.90 9.06 5.24
N ALA A 143 -10.92 7.72 5.21
CA ALA A 143 -10.61 6.91 6.38
C ALA A 143 -9.14 7.00 6.83
N LEU A 144 -8.25 7.53 5.98
CA LEU A 144 -6.82 7.78 6.24
C LEU A 144 -6.52 9.24 6.57
N GLU A 145 -7.52 10.10 6.58
CA GLU A 145 -7.38 11.52 6.91
C GLU A 145 -6.70 11.70 8.28
N GLY A 146 -5.71 12.61 8.34
CA GLY A 146 -4.89 12.85 9.53
C GLY A 146 -3.84 11.75 9.82
N LEU A 147 -3.77 10.67 9.02
CA LEU A 147 -2.77 9.60 9.14
C LEU A 147 -1.78 9.57 7.97
N VAL A 148 -2.13 10.13 6.84
CA VAL A 148 -1.30 10.28 5.64
C VAL A 148 -1.04 11.76 5.44
N ASP A 149 0.21 12.11 5.16
CA ASP A 149 0.66 13.50 4.99
C ASP A 149 0.79 13.87 3.51
N ILE A 150 1.20 12.92 2.67
CA ILE A 150 1.47 13.13 1.25
C ILE A 150 0.79 12.03 0.44
N TYR A 151 0.01 12.41 -0.57
CA TYR A 151 -0.52 11.48 -1.57
C TYR A 151 0.28 11.61 -2.86
N LEU A 152 0.78 10.49 -3.37
CA LEU A 152 1.57 10.35 -4.59
C LEU A 152 0.83 9.39 -5.55
N PRO A 153 -0.21 9.83 -6.23
CA PRO A 153 -0.96 9.00 -7.17
C PRO A 153 -0.30 9.01 -8.56
N ASP A 154 -0.17 7.84 -9.17
CA ASP A 154 0.21 7.72 -10.57
C ASP A 154 -0.90 8.22 -11.51
N LEU A 155 -0.53 8.94 -12.55
CA LEU A 155 -1.37 9.17 -13.72
C LEU A 155 -0.99 8.15 -14.81
N LYS A 156 -1.70 7.02 -14.86
CA LYS A 156 -1.37 5.90 -15.79
C LYS A 156 -1.78 6.19 -17.23
N TYR A 157 -2.88 6.90 -17.44
CA TYR A 157 -3.45 7.15 -18.77
C TYR A 157 -3.94 8.59 -18.88
N VAL A 158 -3.71 9.22 -20.05
CA VAL A 158 -4.20 10.57 -20.39
C VAL A 158 -5.51 10.50 -21.18
N HIS A 159 -5.73 9.39 -21.90
CA HIS A 159 -6.92 9.16 -22.71
C HIS A 159 -7.79 8.05 -22.15
N GLU A 160 -9.12 8.13 -22.37
CA GLU A 160 -10.09 7.18 -21.84
C GLU A 160 -9.94 5.77 -22.45
N GLU A 161 -9.67 5.66 -23.76
CA GLU A 161 -9.62 4.39 -24.47
C GLU A 161 -8.64 3.37 -23.85
N PRO A 162 -7.36 3.73 -23.55
CA PRO A 162 -6.46 2.80 -22.87
C PRO A 162 -6.84 2.53 -21.41
N ALA A 163 -7.57 3.45 -20.78
CA ALA A 163 -8.00 3.31 -19.39
C ALA A 163 -9.20 2.38 -19.23
N ALA A 164 -9.98 2.14 -20.31
CA ALA A 164 -11.17 1.29 -20.33
C ALA A 164 -10.87 -0.18 -20.70
N ALA A 165 -9.67 -0.46 -21.20
CA ALA A 165 -9.22 -1.81 -21.57
C ALA A 165 -8.70 -2.57 -20.36
#